data_68655b3012439f2fe0c83619a678ddfc
#
_entry.id   68655b3012439f2fe0c83619a678ddfc
#
_cell.length_a   1.000
_cell.length_b   1.000
_cell.length_c   1.000
_cell.angle_alpha   90.00
_cell.angle_beta   90.00
_cell.angle_gamma   90.00
#
_symmetry.space_group_name_H-M   'P 1'
#
loop_
_entity.id
_entity.type
_entity.pdbx_description
1 polymer ?
#
loop_
_entity_poly.entity_id
_entity_poly.type
_entity_poly.pdbx_seq_one_letter_code
_entity_poly.pdbx_strand_id
1 'polypeptide(L)'
;PFHQALDMIALERLGQPIPQRLFKSITDYALTPPGRNYPSTASTDGLMLAALSHVVSTADDQEAITAAKAALVKRLDADRQGDGWGWPDHGANVRATTRVAPGLYRAGDAIHKDQAVKGQAWLAGQQKVDGSFANDWGPSWRALATAQAVPVLRGLQSFDSIGANPARAVTVDGWVPPRRLV
;
A
#
# COMPACT_ATOMS: atom_id res chain seq x y z
N PRO A 1 -12.43 -4.16 0.73
CA PRO A 1 -11.03 -4.47 1.08
C PRO A 1 -10.13 -3.26 1.08
N PHE A 2 -10.12 -2.45 0.00
CA PHE A 2 -9.23 -1.29 -0.13
C PHE A 2 -9.35 -0.28 1.02
N HIS A 3 -10.56 0.21 1.33
CA HIS A 3 -10.78 1.15 2.43
C HIS A 3 -10.45 0.52 3.78
N GLN A 4 -10.71 -0.75 3.96
CA GLN A 4 -10.38 -1.48 5.20
C GLN A 4 -8.86 -1.52 5.46
N ALA A 5 -8.04 -1.65 4.42
CA ALA A 5 -6.59 -1.56 4.56
C ALA A 5 -6.13 -0.15 4.96
N LEU A 6 -6.76 0.90 4.41
CA LEU A 6 -6.50 2.28 4.81
C LEU A 6 -6.93 2.54 6.26
N ASP A 7 -8.11 2.06 6.66
CA ASP A 7 -8.61 2.19 8.04
C ASP A 7 -7.65 1.51 9.02
N MET A 8 -7.14 0.33 8.68
CA MET A 8 -6.19 -0.40 9.52
C MET A 8 -4.86 0.36 9.68
N ILE A 9 -4.32 0.90 8.58
CA ILE A 9 -3.11 1.72 8.60
C ILE A 9 -3.35 3.00 9.43
N ALA A 10 -4.50 3.63 9.31
CA ALA A 10 -4.84 4.84 10.05
C ALA A 10 -4.95 4.57 11.56
N LEU A 11 -5.63 3.49 11.96
CA LEU A 11 -5.77 3.11 13.37
C LEU A 11 -4.42 2.81 14.01
N GLU A 12 -3.58 2.05 13.32
CA GLU A 12 -2.23 1.73 13.79
C GLU A 12 -1.42 3.00 14.04
N ARG A 13 -1.47 3.97 13.13
CA ARG A 13 -0.76 5.25 13.28
C ARG A 13 -1.26 6.12 14.42
N LEU A 14 -2.54 6.03 14.70
CA LEU A 14 -3.16 6.73 15.81
C LEU A 14 -2.92 6.01 17.15
N GLY A 15 -2.20 4.87 17.13
CA GLY A 15 -2.01 4.03 18.31
C GLY A 15 -3.33 3.44 18.82
N GLN A 16 -4.33 3.31 17.95
CA GLN A 16 -5.64 2.76 18.30
C GLN A 16 -5.66 1.26 18.03
N PRO A 17 -6.34 0.48 18.87
CA PRO A 17 -6.48 -0.95 18.66
C PRO A 17 -7.23 -1.23 17.35
N ILE A 18 -6.75 -2.23 16.61
CA ILE A 18 -7.40 -2.67 15.37
C ILE A 18 -8.57 -3.56 15.73
N PRO A 19 -9.81 -3.21 15.33
CA PRO A 19 -10.97 -4.07 15.60
C PRO A 19 -10.81 -5.44 14.95
N GLN A 20 -11.11 -6.52 15.69
CA GLN A 20 -10.98 -7.90 15.21
C GLN A 20 -11.74 -8.15 13.90
N ARG A 21 -12.92 -7.54 13.74
CA ARG A 21 -13.70 -7.63 12.48
C ARG A 21 -12.96 -7.06 11.27
N LEU A 22 -12.18 -5.97 11.48
CA LEU A 22 -11.41 -5.33 10.42
C LEU A 22 -10.22 -6.20 10.02
N PHE A 23 -9.49 -6.68 11.02
CA PHE A 23 -8.38 -7.62 10.85
C PHE A 23 -8.85 -8.90 10.11
N LYS A 24 -9.92 -9.53 10.59
CA LYS A 24 -10.49 -10.72 9.97
C LYS A 24 -10.92 -10.48 8.53
N SER A 25 -11.53 -9.35 8.22
CA SER A 25 -11.94 -9.03 6.86
C SER A 25 -10.77 -8.94 5.88
N ILE A 26 -9.61 -8.42 6.31
CA ILE A 26 -8.41 -8.33 5.49
C ILE A 26 -7.74 -9.70 5.32
N THR A 27 -7.63 -10.48 6.38
CA THR A 27 -7.05 -11.83 6.32
C THR A 27 -7.93 -12.78 5.49
N ASP A 28 -9.25 -12.74 5.67
CA ASP A 28 -10.19 -13.54 4.86
C ASP A 28 -10.07 -13.22 3.37
N TYR A 29 -10.01 -11.93 3.00
CA TYR A 29 -9.79 -11.54 1.61
C TYR A 29 -8.44 -12.04 1.09
N ALA A 30 -7.37 -11.89 1.86
CA ALA A 30 -6.05 -12.33 1.45
C ALA A 30 -6.00 -13.84 1.19
N LEU A 31 -6.68 -14.63 2.03
CA LEU A 31 -6.72 -16.09 1.95
C LEU A 31 -7.76 -16.63 0.96
N THR A 32 -8.75 -15.82 0.59
CA THR A 32 -9.78 -16.23 -0.36
C THR A 32 -9.24 -16.08 -1.79
N PRO A 33 -9.28 -17.12 -2.62
CA PRO A 33 -8.91 -16.98 -4.03
C PRO A 33 -9.76 -15.89 -4.68
N PRO A 34 -9.15 -15.03 -5.53
CA PRO A 34 -9.89 -13.99 -6.21
C PRO A 34 -11.03 -14.61 -7.01
N GLY A 35 -12.25 -14.38 -6.57
CA GLY A 35 -13.46 -14.78 -7.29
C GLY A 35 -13.71 -13.86 -8.49
N ARG A 36 -14.55 -14.29 -9.43
CA ARG A 36 -14.92 -13.50 -10.61
C ARG A 36 -15.50 -12.11 -10.27
N ASN A 37 -16.03 -11.94 -9.06
CA ASN A 37 -16.68 -10.70 -8.62
C ASN A 37 -15.75 -9.70 -7.91
N TYR A 38 -14.53 -10.12 -7.59
CA TYR A 38 -13.50 -9.27 -6.98
C TYR A 38 -12.17 -9.56 -7.67
N PRO A 39 -11.93 -8.96 -8.83
CA PRO A 39 -10.59 -9.03 -9.38
C PRO A 39 -9.64 -8.44 -8.36
N SER A 40 -8.73 -9.26 -7.84
CA SER A 40 -7.62 -8.74 -7.07
C SER A 40 -6.88 -7.78 -8.01
N THR A 41 -6.71 -6.55 -7.57
CA THR A 41 -5.85 -5.63 -8.29
C THR A 41 -4.54 -5.58 -7.52
N ALA A 42 -3.42 -5.64 -8.20
CA ALA A 42 -2.11 -5.51 -7.57
C ALA A 42 -2.06 -4.31 -6.60
N SER A 43 -2.74 -3.23 -6.97
CA SER A 43 -2.89 -2.03 -6.14
C SER A 43 -3.56 -2.30 -4.78
N THR A 44 -4.61 -3.12 -4.74
CA THR A 44 -5.32 -3.47 -3.49
C THR A 44 -4.49 -4.45 -2.67
N ASP A 45 -3.92 -5.46 -3.30
CA ASP A 45 -3.09 -6.47 -2.64
C ASP A 45 -1.82 -5.85 -2.05
N GLY A 46 -1.18 -4.90 -2.76
CA GLY A 46 -0.03 -4.16 -2.24
C GLY A 46 -0.35 -3.32 -1.01
N LEU A 47 -1.50 -2.65 -1.01
CA LEU A 47 -1.97 -1.88 0.15
C LEU A 47 -2.30 -2.78 1.35
N MET A 48 -2.93 -3.93 1.11
CA MET A 48 -3.21 -4.90 2.17
C MET A 48 -1.94 -5.51 2.76
N LEU A 49 -0.96 -5.82 1.90
CA LEU A 49 0.33 -6.30 2.35
C LEU A 49 1.04 -5.27 3.23
N ALA A 50 0.97 -3.98 2.85
CA ALA A 50 1.48 -2.89 3.67
C ALA A 50 0.75 -2.80 5.02
N ALA A 51 -0.58 -2.87 5.03
CA ALA A 51 -1.40 -2.82 6.24
C ALA A 51 -1.04 -3.96 7.20
N LEU A 52 -1.00 -5.21 6.72
CA LEU A 52 -0.62 -6.37 7.53
C LEU A 52 0.82 -6.33 8.04
N SER A 53 1.69 -5.55 7.41
CA SER A 53 3.09 -5.41 7.83
C SER A 53 3.29 -4.43 8.97
N HIS A 54 2.27 -3.64 9.29
CA HIS A 54 2.26 -2.72 10.42
C HIS A 54 1.60 -3.30 11.69
N VAL A 55 0.91 -4.44 11.56
CA VAL A 55 0.19 -5.01 12.70
C VAL A 55 1.18 -5.63 13.68
N VAL A 56 1.16 -5.12 14.91
CA VAL A 56 1.72 -5.82 16.07
C VAL A 56 0.63 -6.72 16.61
N SER A 57 0.75 -8.02 16.36
CA SER A 57 -0.29 -9.00 16.68
C SER A 57 0.01 -9.78 17.95
N THR A 58 -1.06 -10.31 18.54
CA THR A 58 -0.96 -11.40 19.51
C THR A 58 -0.43 -12.67 18.83
N ALA A 59 0.05 -13.64 19.61
CA ALA A 59 0.56 -14.90 19.07
C ALA A 59 -0.49 -15.63 18.22
N ASP A 60 -1.76 -15.56 18.62
CA ASP A 60 -2.87 -16.26 17.94
C ASP A 60 -3.15 -15.69 16.54
N ASP A 61 -2.88 -14.40 16.31
CA ASP A 61 -3.10 -13.75 15.02
C ASP A 61 -1.89 -13.92 14.07
N GLN A 62 -0.72 -14.30 14.59
CA GLN A 62 0.52 -14.32 13.83
C GLN A 62 0.51 -15.35 12.68
N GLU A 63 -0.10 -16.50 12.89
CA GLU A 63 -0.25 -17.52 11.86
C GLU A 63 -1.13 -17.01 10.71
N ALA A 64 -2.27 -16.41 11.03
CA ALA A 64 -3.17 -15.82 10.04
C ALA A 64 -2.50 -14.69 9.25
N ILE A 65 -1.74 -13.82 9.91
CA ILE A 65 -0.97 -12.76 9.25
C ILE A 65 0.06 -13.34 8.30
N THR A 66 0.81 -14.35 8.74
CA THR A 66 1.86 -14.98 7.92
C THR A 66 1.26 -15.62 6.68
N ALA A 67 0.18 -16.39 6.83
CA ALA A 67 -0.52 -17.01 5.72
C ALA A 67 -1.11 -15.96 4.75
N ALA A 68 -1.74 -14.91 5.28
CA ALA A 68 -2.30 -13.83 4.48
C ALA A 68 -1.23 -13.07 3.68
N LYS A 69 -0.09 -12.73 4.30
CA LYS A 69 1.04 -12.10 3.61
C LYS A 69 1.57 -12.99 2.49
N ALA A 70 1.77 -14.27 2.74
CA ALA A 70 2.24 -15.22 1.73
C ALA A 70 1.29 -15.31 0.54
N ALA A 71 -0.02 -15.34 0.79
CA ALA A 71 -1.04 -15.36 -0.26
C ALA A 71 -1.04 -14.07 -1.10
N LEU A 72 -0.90 -12.90 -0.45
CA LEU A 72 -0.80 -11.61 -1.14
C LEU A 72 0.45 -11.53 -2.00
N VAL A 73 1.61 -11.89 -1.46
CA VAL A 73 2.88 -11.93 -2.19
C VAL A 73 2.77 -12.82 -3.43
N LYS A 74 2.24 -14.03 -3.29
CA LYS A 74 2.04 -14.93 -4.44
C LYS A 74 1.18 -14.30 -5.55
N ARG A 75 0.14 -13.54 -5.21
CA ARG A 75 -0.67 -12.83 -6.21
C ARG A 75 0.10 -11.68 -6.84
N LEU A 76 0.84 -10.92 -6.04
CA LEU A 76 1.67 -9.82 -6.54
C LEU A 76 2.77 -10.29 -7.48
N ASP A 77 3.35 -11.46 -7.24
CA ASP A 77 4.31 -12.08 -8.17
C ASP A 77 3.64 -12.44 -9.50
N ALA A 78 2.40 -12.93 -9.48
CA ALA A 78 1.63 -13.23 -10.69
C ALA A 78 1.20 -11.97 -11.46
N ASP A 79 0.94 -10.86 -10.76
CA ASP A 79 0.53 -9.57 -11.35
C ASP A 79 1.75 -8.71 -11.79
N ARG A 80 2.96 -9.22 -11.63
CA ARG A 80 4.18 -8.51 -12.00
C ARG A 80 4.33 -8.41 -13.52
N GLN A 81 4.62 -7.21 -14.02
CA GLN A 81 4.80 -6.89 -15.43
C GLN A 81 6.19 -6.25 -15.65
N GLY A 82 7.20 -7.07 -15.89
CA GLY A 82 8.58 -6.62 -15.89
C GLY A 82 9.04 -6.20 -14.49
N ASP A 83 9.45 -4.95 -14.31
CA ASP A 83 9.88 -4.42 -13.02
C ASP A 83 8.80 -3.59 -12.30
N GLY A 84 7.59 -3.49 -12.87
CA GLY A 84 6.45 -2.85 -12.24
C GLY A 84 5.27 -3.82 -12.03
N TRP A 85 4.17 -3.28 -11.50
CA TRP A 85 2.91 -4.00 -11.29
C TRP A 85 1.75 -3.29 -11.96
N GLY A 86 0.78 -4.06 -12.40
CA GLY A 86 -0.40 -3.55 -13.09
C GLY A 86 -1.47 -4.59 -13.26
N TRP A 87 -2.32 -4.38 -14.23
CA TRP A 87 -3.34 -5.33 -14.59
C TRP A 87 -2.79 -6.26 -15.68
N PRO A 88 -3.09 -7.54 -15.64
CA PRO A 88 -2.53 -8.52 -16.60
C PRO A 88 -2.64 -8.08 -18.07
N ASP A 89 -3.77 -7.45 -18.44
CA ASP A 89 -4.06 -7.06 -19.82
C ASP A 89 -3.62 -5.62 -20.16
N HIS A 90 -3.15 -4.85 -19.19
CA HIS A 90 -2.83 -3.41 -19.36
C HIS A 90 -1.38 -3.06 -19.01
N GLY A 91 -0.59 -4.05 -18.60
CA GLY A 91 0.80 -3.83 -18.21
C GLY A 91 1.00 -3.12 -16.88
N ALA A 92 2.26 -2.84 -16.56
CA ALA A 92 2.62 -2.13 -15.34
C ALA A 92 2.13 -0.67 -15.36
N ASN A 93 1.68 -0.19 -14.22
CA ASN A 93 1.23 1.19 -14.08
C ASN A 93 1.70 1.83 -12.77
N VAL A 94 1.75 3.17 -12.78
CA VAL A 94 2.23 3.98 -11.65
C VAL A 94 1.44 3.70 -10.38
N ARG A 95 0.12 3.64 -10.46
CA ARG A 95 -0.77 3.44 -9.31
C ARG A 95 -0.54 2.10 -8.60
N ALA A 96 -0.45 1.01 -9.35
CA ALA A 96 -0.20 -0.30 -8.76
C ALA A 96 1.21 -0.36 -8.16
N THR A 97 2.22 0.07 -8.92
CA THR A 97 3.61 0.02 -8.50
C THR A 97 3.87 0.87 -7.24
N THR A 98 3.24 2.05 -7.11
CA THR A 98 3.38 2.89 -5.91
C THR A 98 2.81 2.28 -4.64
N ARG A 99 1.93 1.30 -4.74
CA ARG A 99 1.35 0.58 -3.59
C ARG A 99 2.02 -0.75 -3.31
N VAL A 100 2.40 -1.44 -4.38
CA VAL A 100 3.03 -2.76 -4.26
C VAL A 100 4.46 -2.67 -3.75
N ALA A 101 5.28 -1.80 -4.33
CA ALA A 101 6.70 -1.72 -3.96
C ALA A 101 6.92 -1.47 -2.46
N PRO A 102 6.26 -0.51 -1.79
CA PRO A 102 6.38 -0.33 -0.35
C PRO A 102 5.88 -1.53 0.47
N GLY A 103 4.78 -2.16 0.04
CA GLY A 103 4.23 -3.35 0.69
C GLY A 103 5.21 -4.51 0.68
N LEU A 104 5.77 -4.83 -0.49
CA LEU A 104 6.79 -5.88 -0.65
C LEU A 104 8.07 -5.56 0.12
N TYR A 105 8.54 -4.32 0.09
CA TYR A 105 9.74 -3.92 0.80
C TYR A 105 9.64 -4.17 2.31
N ARG A 106 8.47 -3.91 2.89
CA ARG A 106 8.23 -4.07 4.34
C ARG A 106 7.93 -5.49 4.75
N ALA A 107 7.15 -6.21 3.96
CA ALA A 107 6.68 -7.55 4.28
C ALA A 107 7.57 -8.66 3.75
N GLY A 108 8.42 -8.35 2.76
CA GLY A 108 9.15 -9.32 1.99
C GLY A 108 10.48 -9.75 2.60
N ASP A 109 10.93 -10.90 2.17
CA ASP A 109 12.30 -11.37 2.29
C ASP A 109 13.24 -10.61 1.32
N ALA A 110 14.48 -11.05 1.21
CA ALA A 110 15.48 -10.41 0.38
C ALA A 110 15.08 -10.32 -1.11
N ILE A 111 14.39 -11.35 -1.63
CA ILE A 111 13.94 -11.41 -3.03
C ILE A 111 12.88 -10.35 -3.29
N HIS A 112 11.86 -10.26 -2.43
CA HIS A 112 10.78 -9.29 -2.59
C HIS A 112 11.23 -7.85 -2.32
N LYS A 113 12.21 -7.66 -1.43
CA LYS A 113 12.87 -6.36 -1.27
C LYS A 113 13.62 -5.92 -2.53
N ASP A 114 14.34 -6.83 -3.19
CA ASP A 114 14.99 -6.54 -4.46
C ASP A 114 13.97 -6.20 -5.56
N GLN A 115 12.87 -6.95 -5.64
CA GLN A 115 11.76 -6.63 -6.54
C GLN A 115 11.18 -5.24 -6.27
N ALA A 116 11.00 -4.87 -5.01
CA ALA A 116 10.50 -3.56 -4.63
C ALA A 116 11.45 -2.42 -5.08
N VAL A 117 12.77 -2.63 -4.94
CA VAL A 117 13.79 -1.67 -5.43
C VAL A 117 13.75 -1.55 -6.95
N LYS A 118 13.58 -2.67 -7.68
CA LYS A 118 13.39 -2.64 -9.14
C LYS A 118 12.10 -1.90 -9.52
N GLY A 119 11.03 -2.10 -8.78
CA GLY A 119 9.79 -1.34 -8.97
C GLY A 119 9.95 0.16 -8.72
N GLN A 120 10.75 0.55 -7.74
CA GLN A 120 11.11 1.95 -7.51
C GLN A 120 11.90 2.54 -8.70
N ALA A 121 12.86 1.79 -9.22
CA ALA A 121 13.65 2.21 -10.38
C ALA A 121 12.76 2.30 -11.64
N TRP A 122 11.87 1.33 -11.88
CA TRP A 122 10.88 1.39 -12.93
C TRP A 122 10.01 2.65 -12.81
N LEU A 123 9.53 2.95 -11.60
CA LEU A 123 8.71 4.14 -11.33
C LEU A 123 9.48 5.42 -11.65
N ALA A 124 10.76 5.52 -11.31
CA ALA A 124 11.60 6.66 -11.67
C ALA A 124 11.64 6.89 -13.19
N GLY A 125 11.71 5.80 -13.97
CA GLY A 125 11.66 5.84 -15.43
C GLY A 125 10.31 6.28 -16.02
N GLN A 126 9.23 6.30 -15.24
CA GLN A 126 7.91 6.78 -15.69
C GLN A 126 7.70 8.28 -15.46
N GLN A 127 8.65 8.96 -14.83
CA GLN A 127 8.55 10.40 -14.60
C GLN A 127 8.68 11.18 -15.91
N LYS A 128 7.75 12.08 -16.15
CA LYS A 128 7.76 12.97 -17.30
C LYS A 128 8.74 14.11 -17.11
N VAL A 129 9.06 14.80 -18.21
CA VAL A 129 9.97 15.97 -18.20
C VAL A 129 9.48 17.08 -17.26
N ASP A 130 8.18 17.24 -17.11
CA ASP A 130 7.55 18.19 -16.18
C ASP A 130 7.55 17.72 -14.71
N GLY A 131 8.16 16.57 -14.41
CA GLY A 131 8.22 15.96 -13.09
C GLY A 131 6.96 15.19 -12.69
N SER A 132 5.91 15.19 -13.50
CA SER A 132 4.65 14.49 -13.22
C SER A 132 4.70 13.03 -13.61
N PHE A 133 3.69 12.27 -13.14
CA PHE A 133 3.46 10.87 -13.51
C PHE A 133 2.13 10.72 -14.23
N ALA A 134 2.08 9.80 -15.20
CA ALA A 134 0.83 9.42 -15.84
C ALA A 134 -0.09 8.68 -14.86
N ASN A 135 -1.39 8.78 -15.09
CA ASN A 135 -2.39 7.98 -14.39
C ASN A 135 -3.32 7.35 -15.43
N ASP A 136 -3.67 6.07 -15.22
CA ASP A 136 -4.50 5.29 -16.15
C ASP A 136 -5.94 5.84 -16.26
N TRP A 137 -6.37 6.64 -15.29
CA TRP A 137 -7.70 7.27 -15.26
C TRP A 137 -7.75 8.63 -15.94
N GLY A 138 -6.66 9.03 -16.59
CA GLY A 138 -6.57 10.24 -17.38
C GLY A 138 -5.88 11.42 -16.70
N PRO A 139 -5.79 12.55 -17.41
CA PRO A 139 -4.98 13.71 -17.01
C PRO A 139 -5.37 14.34 -15.67
N SER A 140 -6.67 14.31 -15.33
CA SER A 140 -7.19 14.88 -14.07
C SER A 140 -6.64 14.19 -12.80
N TRP A 141 -6.16 12.96 -12.93
CA TRP A 141 -5.59 12.18 -11.81
C TRP A 141 -4.07 12.26 -11.71
N ARG A 142 -3.43 13.08 -12.57
CA ARG A 142 -1.97 13.21 -12.61
C ARG A 142 -1.38 13.71 -11.28
N ALA A 143 -2.02 14.67 -10.63
CA ALA A 143 -1.57 15.18 -9.34
C ALA A 143 -1.54 14.09 -8.27
N LEU A 144 -2.57 13.23 -8.23
CA LEU A 144 -2.63 12.10 -7.30
C LEU A 144 -1.53 11.08 -7.61
N ALA A 145 -1.32 10.71 -8.88
CA ALA A 145 -0.26 9.77 -9.26
C ALA A 145 1.12 10.30 -8.86
N THR A 146 1.37 11.59 -9.05
CA THR A 146 2.62 12.25 -8.66
C THR A 146 2.78 12.25 -7.14
N ALA A 147 1.73 12.60 -6.39
CA ALA A 147 1.76 12.57 -4.93
C ALA A 147 2.04 11.15 -4.38
N GLN A 148 1.51 10.11 -5.02
CA GLN A 148 1.77 8.72 -4.64
C GLN A 148 3.18 8.24 -4.99
N ALA A 149 3.74 8.71 -6.11
CA ALA A 149 5.06 8.30 -6.57
C ALA A 149 6.22 8.89 -5.73
N VAL A 150 6.10 10.14 -5.33
CA VAL A 150 7.17 10.86 -4.61
C VAL A 150 7.68 10.12 -3.35
N PRO A 151 6.84 9.65 -2.42
CA PRO A 151 7.33 8.95 -1.23
C PRO A 151 7.98 7.61 -1.56
N VAL A 152 7.51 6.91 -2.58
CA VAL A 152 8.14 5.67 -3.04
C VAL A 152 9.54 5.94 -3.56
N LEU A 153 9.71 6.97 -4.38
CA LEU A 153 11.01 7.36 -4.92
C LEU A 153 11.98 7.83 -3.83
N ARG A 154 11.48 8.45 -2.77
CA ARG A 154 12.32 8.92 -1.65
C ARG A 154 12.78 7.83 -0.69
N GLY A 155 12.18 6.67 -0.67
CA GLY A 155 12.59 5.62 0.26
C GLY A 155 11.60 4.48 0.41
N LEU A 156 10.93 4.08 -0.67
CA LEU A 156 9.95 2.99 -0.66
C LEU A 156 8.86 3.16 0.42
N GLN A 157 8.49 4.41 0.65
CA GLN A 157 7.38 4.77 1.54
C GLN A 157 6.08 4.84 0.73
N SER A 158 4.98 4.29 1.26
CA SER A 158 3.70 4.51 0.63
C SER A 158 3.20 5.92 0.93
N PHE A 159 2.40 6.50 0.04
CA PHE A 159 1.71 7.77 0.27
C PHE A 159 0.91 7.73 1.58
N ASP A 160 0.27 6.60 1.82
CA ASP A 160 -0.50 6.34 3.03
C ASP A 160 0.40 6.25 4.30
N SER A 161 1.72 6.19 4.15
CA SER A 161 2.69 6.20 5.26
C SER A 161 3.30 7.56 5.57
N ILE A 162 2.95 8.60 4.82
CA ILE A 162 3.40 9.96 5.09
C ILE A 162 2.67 10.49 6.34
N GLY A 163 3.38 10.73 7.40
CA GLY A 163 2.82 11.23 8.65
C GLY A 163 3.07 10.33 9.86
N ALA A 164 3.65 9.15 9.65
CA ALA A 164 4.00 8.22 10.74
C ALA A 164 5.33 8.57 11.45
N ASN A 165 5.86 9.78 11.29
CA ASN A 165 7.00 10.22 12.10
C ASN A 165 6.47 11.12 13.23
N PRO A 166 6.32 10.60 14.47
CA PRO A 166 5.91 11.40 15.62
C PRO A 166 6.87 12.55 15.92
N ALA A 167 8.10 12.51 15.39
CA ALA A 167 9.09 13.57 15.54
C ALA A 167 8.89 14.75 14.56
N ARG A 168 7.96 14.66 13.62
CA ARG A 168 7.56 15.73 12.72
C ARG A 168 6.03 15.86 12.66
N ALA A 169 5.42 16.12 13.81
CA ALA A 169 4.14 16.79 13.80
C ALA A 169 4.37 18.14 13.10
N VAL A 170 3.88 18.26 11.87
CA VAL A 170 3.71 19.56 11.24
C VAL A 170 2.62 20.23 12.06
N THR A 171 3.01 21.07 13.00
CA THR A 171 2.12 22.05 13.60
C THR A 171 1.70 22.96 12.46
N VAL A 172 0.50 22.76 11.96
CA VAL A 172 -0.15 23.78 11.14
C VAL A 172 -0.46 24.90 12.10
N ASP A 173 0.33 25.95 12.07
CA ASP A 173 0.07 27.16 12.86
C ASP A 173 -1.36 27.62 12.60
N GLY A 174 -2.16 27.68 13.67
CA GLY A 174 -3.56 28.09 13.60
C GLY A 174 -4.60 26.98 13.56
N TRP A 175 -4.24 25.69 13.57
CA TRP A 175 -5.23 24.61 13.68
C TRP A 175 -5.69 24.45 15.14
N VAL A 176 -6.95 24.79 15.40
CA VAL A 176 -7.62 24.52 16.69
C VAL A 176 -8.46 23.27 16.51
N PRO A 177 -8.19 22.16 17.25
CA PRO A 177 -9.03 20.97 17.15
C PRO A 177 -10.47 21.30 17.56
N PRO A 178 -11.49 20.75 16.89
CA PRO A 178 -12.87 20.95 17.29
C PRO A 178 -13.05 20.48 18.72
N ARG A 179 -13.64 21.32 19.57
CA ARG A 179 -13.98 20.98 20.95
C ARG A 179 -14.91 19.77 20.92
N ARG A 180 -14.57 18.70 21.65
CA ARG A 180 -15.52 17.61 21.90
C ARG A 180 -16.78 18.23 22.52
N LEU A 181 -17.90 18.08 21.82
CA LEU A 181 -19.20 18.31 22.44
C LEU A 181 -19.36 17.20 23.48
N VAL A 182 -19.47 17.61 24.74
CA VAL A 182 -19.78 16.74 25.89
C VAL A 182 -21.26 16.41 25.87
#